data_9dc366dba4c0ac39749b2cc6ccdd7f61
#
_entry.id   9dc366dba4c0ac39749b2cc6ccdd7f61
#
_cell.length_a   1.000
_cell.length_b   1.000
_cell.length_c   1.000
_cell.angle_alpha   90.00
_cell.angle_beta   90.00
_cell.angle_gamma   90.00
#
_symmetry.space_group_name_H-M   'P 1'
#
loop_
_entity.id
_entity.type
_entity.pdbx_description
1 polymer ?
#
loop_
_entity_poly.entity_id
_entity_poly.type
_entity_poly.pdbx_seq_one_letter_code
_entity_poly.pdbx_strand_id
1 'polypeptide(L)'
;MLLRLAPPSYAGAMVLRLENRDFLRLRGARGVAIEVMAGRVWITEDGLRDDSFLRAGGRYRVGGDGLVLVEAEADATDVRFLP
;
A
#
# COMPACT_ATOMS: atom_id res chain seq x y z
N MET A 1 -11.28 2.43 -2.99
CA MET A 1 -11.39 3.11 -1.70
C MET A 1 -10.26 4.13 -1.56
N LEU A 2 -10.59 5.32 -1.11
CA LEU A 2 -9.58 6.33 -0.81
C LEU A 2 -9.22 6.25 0.66
N LEU A 3 -7.91 6.10 0.94
CA LEU A 3 -7.41 6.00 2.30
C LEU A 3 -6.56 7.22 2.61
N ARG A 4 -6.87 7.89 3.72
CA ARG A 4 -6.03 8.95 4.27
C ARG A 4 -5.36 8.42 5.52
N LEU A 5 -4.03 8.46 5.52
CA LEU A 5 -3.27 7.92 6.63
C LEU A 5 -3.13 8.95 7.73
N ALA A 6 -3.09 8.47 8.97
CA ALA A 6 -2.92 9.31 10.13
C ALA A 6 -1.54 9.98 10.12
N PRO A 7 -1.40 11.14 10.78
CA PRO A 7 -0.09 11.78 10.91
C PRO A 7 0.93 10.88 11.58
N PRO A 8 2.23 11.15 11.38
CA PRO A 8 3.29 10.31 11.97
C PRO A 8 3.25 10.18 13.49
N SER A 9 2.61 11.14 14.17
CA SER A 9 2.44 11.07 15.62
C SER A 9 1.46 9.96 16.05
N TYR A 10 0.69 9.43 15.12
CA TYR A 10 -0.25 8.36 15.40
C TYR A 10 0.51 7.04 15.36
N ALA A 11 0.77 6.46 16.51
CA ALA A 11 1.50 5.20 16.59
C ALA A 11 0.58 4.05 16.21
N GLY A 12 1.06 3.16 15.36
CA GLY A 12 0.36 1.93 15.02
C GLY A 12 0.34 1.65 13.54
N ALA A 13 0.17 0.37 13.23
CA ALA A 13 0.03 -0.11 11.88
C ALA A 13 -1.44 -0.30 11.57
N MET A 14 -1.83 0.00 10.33
CA MET A 14 -3.17 -0.30 9.84
C MET A 14 -3.06 -1.54 8.96
N VAL A 15 -3.90 -2.54 9.21
CA VAL A 15 -3.95 -3.76 8.42
C VAL A 15 -5.29 -3.83 7.72
N LEU A 16 -5.25 -4.10 6.42
CA LEU A 16 -6.46 -4.25 5.62
C LEU A 16 -6.40 -5.57 4.86
N ARG A 17 -7.55 -6.24 4.78
CA ARG A 17 -7.70 -7.41 3.92
C ARG A 17 -8.39 -6.99 2.64
N LEU A 18 -7.79 -7.39 1.52
CA LEU A 18 -8.30 -7.13 0.18
C LEU A 18 -8.60 -8.45 -0.51
N GLU A 19 -9.65 -8.47 -1.30
CA GLU A 19 -9.91 -9.56 -2.21
C GLU A 19 -9.34 -9.24 -3.58
N ASN A 20 -9.25 -10.25 -4.43
CA ASN A 20 -8.66 -10.08 -5.76
C ASN A 20 -9.29 -8.90 -6.49
N ARG A 21 -8.46 -8.00 -7.02
CA ARG A 21 -8.80 -6.79 -7.75
C ARG A 21 -9.35 -5.64 -6.92
N ASP A 22 -9.52 -5.81 -5.62
CA ASP A 22 -9.76 -4.65 -4.75
C ASP A 22 -8.54 -3.75 -4.80
N PHE A 23 -8.76 -2.45 -4.73
CA PHE A 23 -7.64 -1.53 -4.73
C PHE A 23 -7.85 -0.39 -3.76
N LEU A 24 -6.72 0.20 -3.34
CA LEU A 24 -6.67 1.36 -2.47
C LEU A 24 -6.00 2.50 -3.21
N ARG A 25 -6.49 3.71 -2.95
CA ARG A 25 -5.83 4.94 -3.38
C ARG A 25 -5.28 5.62 -2.16
N LEU A 26 -3.98 5.95 -2.20
CA LEU A 26 -3.32 6.66 -1.12
C LEU A 26 -2.84 8.00 -1.64
N ARG A 27 -3.00 9.05 -0.83
CA ARG A 27 -2.43 10.37 -1.14
C ARG A 27 -1.76 10.91 0.11
N GLY A 28 -0.69 11.68 -0.09
CA GLY A 28 0.05 12.27 1.02
C GLY A 28 0.71 11.22 1.89
N ALA A 29 1.13 10.10 1.29
CA ALA A 29 1.64 8.95 2.02
C ALA A 29 3.16 8.85 2.01
N ARG A 30 3.86 9.95 1.70
CA ARG A 30 5.33 9.95 1.68
C ARG A 30 5.89 9.32 2.96
N GLY A 31 6.81 8.38 2.79
CA GLY A 31 7.48 7.72 3.91
C GLY A 31 6.72 6.55 4.51
N VAL A 32 5.47 6.35 4.12
CA VAL A 32 4.70 5.18 4.59
C VAL A 32 5.28 3.92 3.98
N ALA A 33 5.42 2.88 4.79
CA ALA A 33 5.79 1.56 4.33
C ALA A 33 4.54 0.72 4.10
N ILE A 34 4.49 0.04 2.96
CA ILE A 34 3.43 -0.87 2.60
C ILE A 34 4.03 -2.28 2.65
N GLU A 35 3.50 -3.13 3.53
CA GLU A 35 3.98 -4.49 3.68
C GLU A 35 2.90 -5.48 3.30
N VAL A 36 3.26 -6.49 2.52
CA VAL A 36 2.33 -7.56 2.18
C VAL A 36 2.53 -8.70 3.17
N MET A 37 1.47 -9.01 3.92
CA MET A 37 1.48 -10.06 4.93
C MET A 37 1.03 -11.40 4.34
N ALA A 38 0.13 -11.34 3.37
CA ALA A 38 -0.39 -12.51 2.65
C ALA A 38 -0.84 -12.04 1.28
N GLY A 39 -0.81 -12.93 0.31
CA GLY A 39 -1.28 -12.64 -1.04
C GLY A 39 -0.26 -11.87 -1.88
N ARG A 40 -0.76 -11.03 -2.77
CA ARG A 40 0.08 -10.27 -3.70
C ARG A 40 -0.56 -8.94 -4.02
N VAL A 41 0.26 -7.93 -4.27
CA VAL A 41 -0.20 -6.61 -4.69
C VAL A 41 0.60 -6.09 -5.87
N TRP A 42 -0.04 -5.22 -6.62
CA TRP A 42 0.55 -4.41 -7.67
C TRP A 42 0.46 -2.96 -7.20
N ILE A 43 1.58 -2.26 -7.15
CA ILE A 43 1.67 -0.89 -6.66
C ILE A 43 2.15 0.01 -7.79
N THR A 44 1.43 1.10 -8.01
CA THR A 44 1.88 2.18 -8.89
C THR A 44 1.97 3.45 -8.08
N GLU A 45 2.99 4.24 -8.32
CA GLU A 45 3.18 5.53 -7.65
C GLU A 45 3.33 6.62 -8.70
N ASP A 46 2.58 7.70 -8.54
CA ASP A 46 2.63 8.85 -9.43
C ASP A 46 4.05 9.42 -9.47
N GLY A 47 4.54 9.68 -10.68
CA GLY A 47 5.89 10.18 -10.89
C GLY A 47 6.95 9.11 -11.04
N LEU A 48 6.63 7.84 -10.79
CA LEU A 48 7.56 6.74 -11.02
C LEU A 48 7.21 6.00 -12.30
N ARG A 49 8.27 5.59 -13.02
CA ARG A 49 8.11 4.90 -14.29
C ARG A 49 7.69 3.46 -14.11
N ASP A 50 8.28 2.78 -13.13
CA ASP A 50 8.11 1.34 -12.98
C ASP A 50 7.13 1.01 -11.88
N ASP A 51 6.29 0.01 -12.14
CA ASP A 51 5.36 -0.52 -11.16
C ASP A 51 6.10 -1.51 -10.27
N SER A 52 5.56 -1.71 -9.06
CA SER A 52 6.10 -2.68 -8.13
C SER A 52 5.10 -3.80 -7.91
N PHE A 53 5.60 -5.03 -7.91
CA PHE A 53 4.81 -6.22 -7.62
C PHE A 53 5.38 -6.88 -6.39
N LEU A 54 4.56 -7.04 -5.35
CA LEU A 54 4.99 -7.58 -4.08
C LEU A 54 4.22 -8.82 -3.72
N ARG A 55 4.93 -9.80 -3.17
CA ARG A 55 4.36 -10.99 -2.54
C ARG A 55 4.41 -10.85 -1.03
N ALA A 56 3.84 -11.82 -0.33
CA ALA A 56 3.98 -11.93 1.12
C ALA A 56 5.45 -11.81 1.52
N GLY A 57 5.73 -10.96 2.49
CA GLY A 57 7.08 -10.62 2.92
C GLY A 57 7.67 -9.40 2.21
N GLY A 58 7.06 -8.94 1.12
CA GLY A 58 7.53 -7.77 0.40
C GLY A 58 7.18 -6.46 1.10
N ARG A 59 7.96 -5.45 0.84
CA ARG A 59 7.80 -4.12 1.43
C ARG A 59 8.08 -3.04 0.40
N TYR A 60 7.27 -1.98 0.43
CA TYR A 60 7.42 -0.83 -0.45
C TYR A 60 7.32 0.44 0.39
N ARG A 61 8.24 1.37 0.17
CA ARG A 61 8.17 2.67 0.84
C ARG A 61 7.76 3.74 -0.16
N VAL A 62 6.70 4.47 0.17
CA VAL A 62 6.19 5.54 -0.69
C VAL A 62 7.19 6.69 -0.72
N GLY A 63 7.57 7.13 -1.92
CA GLY A 63 8.59 8.15 -2.10
C GLY A 63 8.08 9.56 -2.24
N GLY A 64 6.80 9.75 -2.57
CA GLY A 64 6.24 11.07 -2.83
C GLY A 64 4.86 11.25 -2.25
N ASP A 65 4.29 12.46 -2.48
CA ASP A 65 2.98 12.83 -1.94
C ASP A 65 1.85 12.65 -2.96
N GLY A 66 2.15 12.16 -4.13
CA GLY A 66 1.16 11.95 -5.18
C GLY A 66 0.31 10.72 -4.95
N LEU A 67 -0.42 10.34 -5.98
CA LEU A 67 -1.31 9.18 -5.91
C LEU A 67 -0.51 7.89 -5.93
N VAL A 68 -0.83 7.00 -5.01
CA VAL A 68 -0.34 5.63 -4.98
C VAL A 68 -1.54 4.71 -5.09
N LEU A 69 -1.48 3.76 -6.01
CA LEU A 69 -2.50 2.73 -6.15
C LEU A 69 -1.92 1.40 -5.67
N VAL A 70 -2.69 0.70 -4.85
CA VAL A 70 -2.34 -0.63 -4.36
C VAL A 70 -3.48 -1.56 -4.76
N GLU A 71 -3.24 -2.46 -5.70
CA GLU A 71 -4.26 -3.40 -6.17
C GLU A 71 -3.90 -4.81 -5.72
N ALA A 72 -4.88 -5.50 -5.14
CA ALA A 72 -4.71 -6.90 -4.78
C ALA A 72 -4.79 -7.76 -6.03
N GLU A 73 -3.86 -8.71 -6.14
CA GLU A 73 -3.81 -9.66 -7.26
C GLU A 73 -4.13 -11.09 -6.84
N ALA A 74 -4.68 -11.25 -5.64
CA ALA A 74 -5.12 -12.54 -5.11
C ALA A 74 -6.15 -12.28 -4.03
N ASP A 75 -7.01 -13.26 -3.79
CA ASP A 75 -7.93 -13.21 -2.65
C ASP A 75 -7.15 -13.31 -1.33
N ALA A 76 -7.75 -12.83 -0.26
CA ALA A 76 -7.15 -12.86 1.08
C ALA A 76 -5.75 -12.21 1.10
N THR A 77 -5.62 -11.08 0.42
CA THR A 77 -4.39 -10.29 0.44
C THR A 77 -4.42 -9.36 1.64
N ASP A 78 -3.49 -9.55 2.56
CA ASP A 78 -3.38 -8.72 3.75
C ASP A 78 -2.23 -7.75 3.58
N VAL A 79 -2.53 -6.47 3.77
CA VAL A 79 -1.57 -5.38 3.59
C VAL A 79 -1.50 -4.59 4.89
N ARG A 80 -0.28 -4.27 5.32
CA ARG A 80 -0.04 -3.46 6.50
C ARG A 80 0.61 -2.15 6.10
N PHE A 81 0.10 -1.05 6.64
CA PHE A 81 0.65 0.29 6.42
C PHE A 81 1.29 0.78 7.70
N LEU A 82 2.54 1.24 7.61
CA LEU A 82 3.32 1.74 8.74
C LEU A 82 3.71 3.18 8.46
N PRO A 83 3.59 4.05 9.48
CA PRO A 83 3.99 5.45 9.32
C PRO A 83 5.47 5.59 9.01
#